data_d0b596138c4e2ec99906989f5f6ad329
#
_entry.id   d0b596138c4e2ec99906989f5f6ad329
#
_cell.length_a   1.000
_cell.length_b   1.000
_cell.length_c   1.000
_cell.angle_alpha   90.00
_cell.angle_beta   90.00
_cell.angle_gamma   90.00
#
_symmetry.space_group_name_H-M   'P 1'
#
loop_
_entity.id
_entity.type
_entity.pdbx_description
1 polymer ?
#
loop_
_entity_poly.entity_id
_entity_poly.type
_entity_poly.pdbx_seq_one_letter_code
_entity_poly.pdbx_strand_id
1 'polypeptide(L)'
;MGQQQLLLIVLGVIVVGIAVVVGINLFTANAVSSNRDGVVADLNSLGAMAQQHYRKPTPMGGGGYTFTGWTVPNELDTTPNGIYTATVAAQSVTLVGKGNEKNAGSVIQYTATVTSIAITSVKNN
;
A
#
# COMPACT_ATOMS: atom_id res chain seq x y z
N MET A 1 52.14 -20.87 -2.80
CA MET A 1 51.16 -19.87 -2.37
C MET A 1 51.35 -19.55 -0.91
N GLY A 2 51.38 -18.30 -0.59
CA GLY A 2 51.57 -17.87 0.79
C GLY A 2 50.28 -17.86 1.60
N GLN A 3 50.43 -17.87 2.90
CA GLN A 3 49.31 -17.74 3.84
C GLN A 3 48.56 -16.42 3.64
N GLN A 4 49.25 -15.36 3.23
CA GLN A 4 48.64 -14.06 2.97
C GLN A 4 47.60 -14.12 1.83
N GLN A 5 47.87 -14.90 0.80
CA GLN A 5 46.94 -15.08 -0.31
C GLN A 5 45.65 -15.78 0.13
N LEU A 6 45.81 -16.83 0.98
CA LEU A 6 44.67 -17.54 1.55
C LEU A 6 43.85 -16.63 2.47
N LEU A 7 44.50 -15.81 3.29
CA LEU A 7 43.82 -14.85 4.17
C LEU A 7 43.04 -13.82 3.36
N LEU A 8 43.58 -13.33 2.25
CA LEU A 8 42.90 -12.36 1.40
C LEU A 8 41.68 -12.99 0.72
N ILE A 9 41.77 -14.25 0.29
CA ILE A 9 40.61 -14.94 -0.31
C ILE A 9 39.50 -15.12 0.72
N VAL A 10 39.84 -15.58 1.94
CA VAL A 10 38.86 -15.75 3.02
C VAL A 10 38.23 -14.43 3.40
N LEU A 11 39.01 -13.36 3.52
CA LEU A 11 38.54 -12.03 3.83
C LEU A 11 37.60 -11.54 2.72
N GLY A 12 37.94 -11.76 1.46
CA GLY A 12 37.09 -11.40 0.32
C GLY A 12 35.75 -12.09 0.35
N VAL A 13 35.70 -13.36 0.67
CA VAL A 13 34.45 -14.14 0.79
C VAL A 13 33.59 -13.59 1.93
N ILE A 14 34.15 -13.25 3.07
CA ILE A 14 33.42 -12.69 4.20
C ILE A 14 32.83 -11.32 3.83
N VAL A 15 33.61 -10.45 3.21
CA VAL A 15 33.15 -9.12 2.80
C VAL A 15 31.99 -9.21 1.81
N VAL A 16 32.10 -10.10 0.82
CA VAL A 16 31.04 -10.31 -0.18
C VAL A 16 29.79 -10.86 0.49
N GLY A 17 29.92 -11.79 1.42
CA GLY A 17 28.79 -12.36 2.16
C GLY A 17 28.03 -11.30 2.94
N ILE A 18 28.72 -10.41 3.63
CA ILE A 18 28.11 -9.29 4.36
C ILE A 18 27.42 -8.32 3.40
N ALA A 19 28.06 -7.99 2.28
CA ALA A 19 27.51 -7.08 1.29
C ALA A 19 26.21 -7.61 0.68
N VAL A 20 26.13 -8.92 0.42
CA VAL A 20 24.91 -9.56 -0.10
C VAL A 20 23.77 -9.45 0.90
N VAL A 21 24.01 -9.75 2.17
CA VAL A 21 22.98 -9.67 3.23
C VAL A 21 22.45 -8.25 3.37
N VAL A 22 23.33 -7.27 3.40
CA VAL A 22 22.94 -5.84 3.49
C VAL A 22 22.15 -5.43 2.25
N GLY A 23 22.58 -5.85 1.07
CA GLY A 23 21.89 -5.56 -0.18
C GLY A 23 20.47 -6.12 -0.22
N ILE A 24 20.27 -7.33 0.27
CA ILE A 24 18.92 -7.95 0.35
C ILE A 24 18.05 -7.17 1.32
N ASN A 25 18.56 -6.76 2.47
CA ASN A 25 17.81 -6.00 3.45
C ASN A 25 17.38 -4.64 2.90
N LEU A 26 18.26 -3.95 2.20
CA LEU A 26 17.94 -2.66 1.56
C LEU A 26 16.89 -2.83 0.46
N PHE A 27 17.02 -3.87 -0.35
CA PHE A 27 16.05 -4.16 -1.41
C PHE A 27 14.67 -4.43 -0.82
N THR A 28 14.57 -5.23 0.23
CA THR A 28 13.30 -5.52 0.90
C THR A 28 12.68 -4.26 1.49
N ALA A 29 13.48 -3.41 2.16
CA ALA A 29 13.01 -2.15 2.72
C ALA A 29 12.46 -1.22 1.63
N ASN A 30 13.14 -1.13 0.49
CA ASN A 30 12.70 -0.31 -0.63
C ASN A 30 11.41 -0.87 -1.25
N ALA A 31 11.29 -2.18 -1.39
CA ALA A 31 10.09 -2.83 -1.91
C ALA A 31 8.88 -2.55 -1.02
N VAL A 32 9.03 -2.67 0.30
CA VAL A 32 7.96 -2.36 1.26
C VAL A 32 7.57 -0.89 1.18
N SER A 33 8.52 0.02 1.17
CA SER A 33 8.27 1.46 1.09
C SER A 33 7.54 1.83 -0.21
N SER A 34 7.98 1.30 -1.34
CA SER A 34 7.36 1.53 -2.64
C SER A 34 5.93 1.00 -2.68
N ASN A 35 5.70 -0.20 -2.13
CA ASN A 35 4.38 -0.79 -2.07
C ASN A 35 3.43 0.03 -1.17
N ARG A 36 3.92 0.53 -0.04
CA ARG A 36 3.14 1.44 0.83
C ARG A 36 2.71 2.68 0.10
N ASP A 37 3.64 3.32 -0.62
CA ASP A 37 3.33 4.53 -1.40
C ASP A 37 2.27 4.25 -2.46
N GLY A 38 2.35 3.11 -3.14
CA GLY A 38 1.36 2.68 -4.11
C GLY A 38 -0.01 2.44 -3.49
N VAL A 39 -0.06 1.76 -2.34
CA VAL A 39 -1.31 1.51 -1.61
C VAL A 39 -1.97 2.82 -1.17
N VAL A 40 -1.20 3.75 -0.61
CA VAL A 40 -1.73 5.05 -0.19
C VAL A 40 -2.24 5.84 -1.38
N ALA A 41 -1.51 5.84 -2.50
CA ALA A 41 -1.95 6.52 -3.73
C ALA A 41 -3.26 5.93 -4.25
N ASP A 42 -3.39 4.61 -4.26
CA ASP A 42 -4.62 3.94 -4.68
C ASP A 42 -5.78 4.23 -3.74
N LEU A 43 -5.55 4.26 -2.43
CA LEU A 43 -6.57 4.61 -1.44
C LEU A 43 -7.04 6.05 -1.62
N ASN A 44 -6.14 6.97 -1.90
CA ASN A 44 -6.50 8.36 -2.18
C ASN A 44 -7.34 8.48 -3.45
N SER A 45 -7.01 7.73 -4.49
CA SER A 45 -7.78 7.70 -5.73
C SER A 45 -9.19 7.15 -5.51
N LEU A 46 -9.30 6.05 -4.76
CA LEU A 46 -10.60 5.47 -4.40
C LEU A 46 -11.42 6.42 -3.52
N GLY A 47 -10.77 7.08 -2.58
CA GLY A 47 -11.41 8.10 -1.74
C GLY A 47 -11.95 9.26 -2.55
N ALA A 48 -11.20 9.73 -3.53
CA ALA A 48 -11.66 10.79 -4.43
C ALA A 48 -12.88 10.36 -5.23
N MET A 49 -12.90 9.12 -5.70
CA MET A 49 -14.06 8.55 -6.40
C MET A 49 -15.27 8.46 -5.48
N ALA A 50 -15.10 8.07 -4.23
CA ALA A 50 -16.17 8.02 -3.24
C ALA A 50 -16.72 9.40 -2.97
N GLN A 51 -15.87 10.42 -2.82
CA GLN A 51 -16.30 11.81 -2.64
C GLN A 51 -17.04 12.33 -3.86
N GLN A 52 -16.64 11.93 -5.04
CA GLN A 52 -17.35 12.29 -6.28
C GLN A 52 -18.75 11.69 -6.28
N HIS A 53 -18.89 10.42 -5.90
CA HIS A 53 -20.20 9.79 -5.75
C HIS A 53 -21.08 10.53 -4.74
N TYR A 54 -20.52 10.94 -3.62
CA TYR A 54 -21.21 11.70 -2.58
C TYR A 54 -21.80 12.99 -3.13
N ARG A 55 -21.02 13.74 -3.91
CA ARG A 55 -21.42 15.05 -4.44
C ARG A 55 -22.30 14.95 -5.67
N LYS A 56 -22.31 13.83 -6.34
CA LYS A 56 -23.07 13.64 -7.58
C LYS A 56 -24.56 13.48 -7.27
N PRO A 57 -25.44 14.22 -7.98
CA PRO A 57 -26.89 14.09 -7.76
C PRO A 57 -27.42 12.69 -8.05
N THR A 58 -28.46 12.30 -7.34
CA THR A 58 -29.09 10.98 -7.51
C THR A 58 -29.55 10.72 -8.94
N PRO A 59 -30.17 11.69 -9.65
CA PRO A 59 -30.59 11.47 -11.05
C PRO A 59 -29.43 11.15 -11.99
N MET A 60 -28.20 11.52 -11.63
CA MET A 60 -27.00 11.26 -12.43
C MET A 60 -26.28 9.98 -11.99
N GLY A 61 -26.90 9.18 -11.14
CA GLY A 61 -26.31 7.95 -10.65
C GLY A 61 -25.42 8.12 -9.44
N GLY A 62 -25.45 9.27 -8.77
CA GLY A 62 -24.67 9.55 -7.57
C GLY A 62 -25.45 9.28 -6.29
N GLY A 63 -24.81 9.59 -5.15
CA GLY A 63 -25.38 9.37 -3.83
C GLY A 63 -26.30 10.49 -3.34
N GLY A 64 -26.21 11.69 -3.89
CA GLY A 64 -26.99 12.83 -3.39
C GLY A 64 -26.66 13.16 -1.95
N TYR A 65 -25.39 13.48 -1.67
CA TYR A 65 -24.85 13.76 -0.34
C TYR A 65 -24.87 12.58 0.62
N THR A 66 -24.75 11.39 0.08
CA THR A 66 -24.51 10.17 0.88
C THR A 66 -23.57 9.24 0.12
N PHE A 67 -22.79 8.48 0.85
CA PHE A 67 -21.92 7.44 0.25
C PHE A 67 -22.67 6.14 -0.04
N THR A 68 -23.88 6.00 0.46
CA THR A 68 -24.69 4.78 0.30
C THR A 68 -24.80 4.40 -1.18
N GLY A 69 -24.54 3.15 -1.49
CA GLY A 69 -24.58 2.65 -2.86
C GLY A 69 -23.25 2.73 -3.61
N TRP A 70 -22.24 3.39 -3.05
CA TRP A 70 -20.89 3.38 -3.64
C TRP A 70 -20.19 2.07 -3.39
N THR A 71 -19.50 1.57 -4.40
CA THR A 71 -18.66 0.37 -4.28
C THR A 71 -17.33 0.62 -4.94
N VAL A 72 -16.31 -0.14 -4.53
CA VAL A 72 -15.00 -0.08 -5.20
C VAL A 72 -15.18 -0.62 -6.62
N PRO A 73 -14.75 0.12 -7.66
CA PRO A 73 -14.82 -0.39 -9.03
C PRO A 73 -14.03 -1.71 -9.17
N ASN A 74 -14.61 -2.68 -9.88
CA ASN A 74 -13.97 -3.99 -10.05
C ASN A 74 -12.58 -3.92 -10.69
N GLU A 75 -12.34 -2.89 -11.48
CA GLU A 75 -11.05 -2.65 -12.13
C GLU A 75 -9.99 -2.15 -11.16
N LEU A 76 -10.41 -1.61 -10.02
CA LEU A 76 -9.53 -0.99 -9.02
C LEU A 76 -9.54 -1.71 -7.67
N ASP A 77 -10.37 -2.75 -7.50
CA ASP A 77 -10.38 -3.53 -6.25
C ASP A 77 -9.11 -4.37 -6.09
N THR A 78 -8.47 -4.71 -7.19
CA THR A 78 -7.18 -5.39 -7.21
C THR A 78 -6.28 -4.67 -8.21
N THR A 79 -5.16 -4.13 -7.73
CA THR A 79 -4.15 -3.45 -8.55
C THR A 79 -2.81 -4.14 -8.38
N PRO A 80 -1.79 -3.81 -9.19
CA PRO A 80 -0.43 -4.31 -8.94
C PRO A 80 0.12 -3.96 -7.56
N ASN A 81 -0.45 -2.95 -6.88
CA ASN A 81 -0.03 -2.52 -5.55
C ASN A 81 -0.69 -3.32 -4.43
N GLY A 82 -1.90 -3.85 -4.64
CA GLY A 82 -2.58 -4.60 -3.60
C GLY A 82 -4.07 -4.79 -3.85
N ILE A 83 -4.79 -5.16 -2.80
CA ILE A 83 -6.22 -5.45 -2.81
C ILE A 83 -6.93 -4.44 -1.91
N TYR A 84 -8.06 -3.92 -2.36
CA TYR A 84 -8.81 -2.88 -1.67
C TYR A 84 -10.24 -3.34 -1.40
N THR A 85 -10.71 -3.06 -0.18
CA THR A 85 -12.09 -3.32 0.23
C THR A 85 -12.67 -2.06 0.86
N ALA A 86 -13.98 -1.91 0.76
CA ALA A 86 -14.68 -0.74 1.30
C ALA A 86 -15.83 -1.18 2.20
N THR A 87 -15.98 -0.46 3.32
CA THR A 87 -17.16 -0.51 4.16
C THR A 87 -17.82 0.86 4.07
N VAL A 88 -19.04 0.90 3.55
CA VAL A 88 -19.75 2.15 3.23
C VAL A 88 -20.80 2.45 4.28
N ALA A 89 -20.76 3.64 4.83
CA ALA A 89 -21.81 4.22 5.68
C ALA A 89 -22.39 5.45 4.97
N ALA A 90 -23.47 6.01 5.49
CA ALA A 90 -24.14 7.14 4.83
C ALA A 90 -23.24 8.37 4.68
N GLN A 91 -22.39 8.65 5.68
CA GLN A 91 -21.57 9.87 5.70
C GLN A 91 -20.05 9.59 5.73
N SER A 92 -19.66 8.33 5.63
CA SER A 92 -18.26 7.97 5.58
C SER A 92 -18.05 6.64 4.86
N VAL A 93 -16.83 6.45 4.35
CA VAL A 93 -16.40 5.18 3.77
C VAL A 93 -15.09 4.81 4.44
N THR A 94 -14.98 3.56 4.88
CA THR A 94 -13.73 3.01 5.37
C THR A 94 -13.15 2.11 4.29
N LEU A 95 -11.99 2.49 3.77
CA LEU A 95 -11.26 1.72 2.77
C LEU A 95 -10.10 1.01 3.43
N VAL A 96 -9.95 -0.27 3.16
CA VAL A 96 -8.80 -1.05 3.63
C VAL A 96 -8.00 -1.50 2.42
N GLY A 97 -6.73 -1.11 2.38
CA GLY A 97 -5.81 -1.54 1.35
C GLY A 97 -4.75 -2.48 1.93
N LYS A 98 -4.66 -3.67 1.36
CA LYS A 98 -3.63 -4.65 1.69
C LYS A 98 -2.64 -4.71 0.55
N GLY A 99 -1.37 -4.43 0.85
CA GLY A 99 -0.32 -4.49 -0.14
C GLY A 99 0.14 -5.90 -0.44
N ASN A 100 1.10 -6.01 -1.33
CA ASN A 100 1.69 -7.28 -1.74
C ASN A 100 2.94 -7.63 -0.93
N GLU A 101 3.62 -6.64 -0.37
CA GLU A 101 4.83 -6.82 0.41
C GLU A 101 4.51 -7.02 1.89
N LYS A 102 5.45 -7.63 2.60
CA LYS A 102 5.31 -7.90 4.03
C LYS A 102 6.30 -7.08 4.84
N ASN A 103 5.83 -6.57 5.95
CA ASN A 103 6.65 -5.93 6.96
C ASN A 103 6.56 -6.76 8.23
N ALA A 104 7.68 -7.22 8.75
CA ALA A 104 7.76 -8.06 9.96
C ALA A 104 6.87 -9.31 9.89
N GLY A 105 6.78 -9.92 8.71
CA GLY A 105 6.01 -11.15 8.49
C GLY A 105 4.53 -10.96 8.21
N SER A 106 4.02 -9.75 8.29
CA SER A 106 2.62 -9.43 8.00
C SER A 106 2.52 -8.55 6.76
N VAL A 107 1.48 -8.78 5.97
CA VAL A 107 1.21 -7.96 4.78
C VAL A 107 0.96 -6.52 5.22
N ILE A 108 1.54 -5.57 4.50
CA ILE A 108 1.31 -4.15 4.79
C ILE A 108 -0.17 -3.82 4.59
N GLN A 109 -0.70 -2.98 5.45
CA GLN A 109 -2.11 -2.64 5.43
C GLN A 109 -2.29 -1.19 5.85
N TYR A 110 -3.17 -0.50 5.14
CA TYR A 110 -3.61 0.85 5.48
C TYR A 110 -5.12 0.89 5.53
N THR A 111 -5.64 1.70 6.44
CA THR A 111 -7.07 2.00 6.51
C THR A 111 -7.25 3.48 6.20
N ALA A 112 -8.07 3.79 5.22
CA ALA A 112 -8.43 5.15 4.88
C ALA A 112 -9.89 5.41 5.27
N THR A 113 -10.12 6.51 5.96
CA THR A 113 -11.46 6.98 6.28
C THR A 113 -11.77 8.16 5.36
N VAL A 114 -12.82 8.03 4.57
CA VAL A 114 -13.25 9.04 3.60
C VAL A 114 -14.51 9.71 4.11
N THR A 115 -14.47 11.03 4.20
CA THR A 115 -15.64 11.86 4.51
C THR A 115 -15.89 12.80 3.34
N SER A 116 -16.96 13.57 3.40
CA SER A 116 -17.29 14.52 2.34
C SER A 116 -16.21 15.58 2.10
N ILE A 117 -15.35 15.83 3.07
CA ILE A 117 -14.36 16.91 3.04
C ILE A 117 -12.91 16.44 3.20
N ALA A 118 -12.68 15.19 3.62
CA ALA A 118 -11.34 14.73 3.93
C ALA A 118 -11.15 13.25 3.64
N ILE A 119 -9.90 12.88 3.38
CA ILE A 119 -9.44 11.49 3.29
C ILE A 119 -8.29 11.36 4.29
N THR A 120 -8.46 10.48 5.27
CA THR A 120 -7.44 10.24 6.30
C THR A 120 -6.98 8.81 6.21
N SER A 121 -5.67 8.60 6.09
CA SER A 121 -5.08 7.25 6.01
C SER A 121 -4.29 6.96 7.28
N VAL A 122 -4.46 5.75 7.81
CA VAL A 122 -3.75 5.27 8.99
C VAL A 122 -3.02 3.98 8.62
N LYS A 123 -1.76 3.91 9.00
CA LYS A 123 -0.93 2.72 8.81
C LYS A 123 -1.29 1.68 9.87
N ASN A 124 -1.68 0.48 9.42
CA ASN A 124 -1.99 -0.63 10.33
C ASN A 124 -0.78 -1.57 10.51
N ASN A 125 0.08 -1.67 9.50
CA ASN A 125 1.26 -2.52 9.58
C ASN A 125 2.39 -2.04 8.64
#